data_f24125ad4c9e06d8aa30e7cf93d52c0b
#
_entry.id   f24125ad4c9e06d8aa30e7cf93d52c0b
#
_cell.length_a   1.000
_cell.length_b   1.000
_cell.length_c   1.000
_cell.angle_alpha   90.00
_cell.angle_beta   90.00
_cell.angle_gamma   90.00
#
_symmetry.space_group_name_H-M   'P 1'
#
loop_
_entity.id
_entity.type
_entity.pdbx_description
1 polymer ?
#
loop_
_entity_poly.entity_id
_entity_poly.type
_entity_poly.pdbx_seq_one_letter_code
_entity_poly.pdbx_strand_id
1 'polypeptide(L)'
;MKHNLLIDHLNKYGKISEDEEKSIRKYFIQLETEKKQILIKEHSPCNKLFFVNSGFIRAYYTNDKGNEITRMFAWEGRFLTNIASFGNFAENTEIIETVKTAEILQINREDFVSLISSSSNLKSI
;
A
#
# COMPACT_ATOMS: atom_id res chain seq x y z
N MET A 1 -8.91 5.17 15.99
CA MET A 1 -9.32 4.11 15.04
C MET A 1 -8.29 3.97 13.94
N LYS A 2 -8.02 2.75 13.58
CA LYS A 2 -6.87 2.41 12.71
C LYS A 2 -6.97 2.95 11.28
N HIS A 3 -8.18 3.20 10.80
CA HIS A 3 -8.41 3.70 9.43
C HIS A 3 -8.54 5.22 9.34
N ASN A 4 -8.51 5.92 10.45
CA ASN A 4 -8.80 7.36 10.46
C ASN A 4 -7.83 8.18 9.63
N LEU A 5 -6.53 7.90 9.73
CA LEU A 5 -5.51 8.62 8.96
C LEU A 5 -5.73 8.43 7.45
N LEU A 6 -6.02 7.20 7.03
CA LEU A 6 -6.32 6.91 5.62
C LEU A 6 -7.56 7.67 5.14
N ILE A 7 -8.63 7.65 5.93
CA ILE A 7 -9.88 8.33 5.57
C ILE A 7 -9.67 9.83 5.49
N ASP A 8 -8.94 10.42 6.44
CA ASP A 8 -8.59 11.85 6.39
C ASP A 8 -7.76 12.17 5.14
N HIS A 9 -6.83 11.30 4.79
CA HIS A 9 -6.01 11.46 3.60
C HIS A 9 -6.88 11.46 2.33
N LEU A 10 -7.80 10.49 2.22
CA LEU A 10 -8.66 10.36 1.05
C LEU A 10 -9.67 11.52 0.95
N ASN A 11 -10.13 12.07 2.05
CA ASN A 11 -11.02 13.23 2.07
C ASN A 11 -10.41 14.49 1.45
N LYS A 12 -9.10 14.53 1.32
CA LYS A 12 -8.42 15.65 0.65
C LYS A 12 -8.68 15.68 -0.87
N TYR A 13 -9.05 14.54 -1.44
CA TYR A 13 -9.29 14.40 -2.88
C TYR A 13 -10.78 14.50 -3.24
N GLY A 14 -11.65 14.47 -2.25
CA GLY A 14 -13.09 14.54 -2.41
C GLY A 14 -13.76 13.98 -1.18
N LYS A 15 -14.92 14.50 -0.84
CA LYS A 15 -15.63 14.08 0.36
C LYS A 15 -16.03 12.60 0.25
N ILE A 16 -15.60 11.82 1.21
CA ILE A 16 -15.92 10.39 1.29
C ILE A 16 -17.32 10.22 1.91
N SER A 17 -18.20 9.49 1.22
CA SER A 17 -19.53 9.18 1.74
C SER A 17 -19.44 8.13 2.87
N GLU A 18 -20.52 7.97 3.62
CA GLU A 18 -20.59 6.94 4.66
C GLU A 18 -20.41 5.53 4.09
N ASP A 19 -20.99 5.25 2.92
CA ASP A 19 -20.85 3.95 2.28
C ASP A 19 -19.43 3.71 1.79
N GLU A 20 -18.79 4.74 1.24
CA GLU A 20 -17.39 4.66 0.83
C GLU A 20 -16.48 4.42 2.04
N GLU A 21 -16.74 5.11 3.15
CA GLU A 21 -15.99 4.92 4.39
C GLU A 21 -16.12 3.48 4.91
N LYS A 22 -17.33 2.92 4.90
CA LYS A 22 -17.55 1.53 5.30
C LYS A 22 -16.78 0.56 4.44
N SER A 23 -16.75 0.79 3.13
CA SER A 23 -16.00 -0.06 2.20
C SER A 23 -14.51 0.03 2.44
N ILE A 24 -13.98 1.24 2.69
CA ILE A 24 -12.57 1.44 3.01
C ILE A 24 -12.20 0.67 4.27
N ARG A 25 -13.02 0.77 5.32
CA ARG A 25 -12.77 0.07 6.58
C ARG A 25 -12.86 -1.45 6.44
N LYS A 26 -13.66 -1.93 5.51
CA LYS A 26 -13.83 -3.35 5.25
C LYS A 26 -12.67 -3.94 4.45
N TYR A 27 -12.22 -3.25 3.41
CA TYR A 27 -11.27 -3.80 2.44
C TYR A 27 -9.82 -3.54 2.78
N PHE A 28 -9.51 -2.43 3.45
CA PHE A 28 -8.16 -2.18 3.94
C PHE A 28 -7.97 -2.91 5.27
N ILE A 29 -7.10 -3.90 5.27
CA ILE A 29 -6.85 -4.77 6.41
C ILE A 29 -5.63 -4.27 7.17
N GLN A 30 -5.76 -4.16 8.49
CA GLN A 30 -4.67 -3.75 9.35
C GLN A 30 -3.64 -4.87 9.50
N LEU A 31 -2.38 -4.50 9.46
CA LEU A 31 -1.26 -5.40 9.71
C LEU A 31 -0.25 -4.70 10.61
N GLU A 32 0.08 -5.33 11.73
CA GLU A 32 1.18 -4.91 12.58
C GLU A 32 2.41 -5.71 12.19
N THR A 33 3.53 -5.04 12.03
CA THR A 33 4.73 -5.67 11.48
C THR A 33 5.92 -5.52 12.42
N GLU A 34 6.87 -6.43 12.26
CA GLU A 34 8.16 -6.33 12.91
C GLU A 34 9.13 -5.54 12.05
N LYS A 35 10.28 -5.15 12.62
CA LYS A 35 11.37 -4.54 11.88
C LYS A 35 11.92 -5.55 10.86
N LYS A 36 12.22 -5.08 9.65
CA LYS A 36 12.77 -5.89 8.54
C LYS A 36 11.90 -7.06 8.13
N GLN A 37 10.61 -6.91 8.30
CA GLN A 37 9.65 -7.91 7.81
C GLN A 37 9.40 -7.71 6.32
N ILE A 38 9.52 -8.79 5.55
CA ILE A 38 9.23 -8.76 4.12
C ILE A 38 7.72 -8.83 3.91
N LEU A 39 7.19 -7.85 3.22
CA LEU A 39 5.76 -7.77 2.89
C LEU A 39 5.48 -8.34 1.51
N ILE A 40 6.36 -8.07 0.55
CA ILE A 40 6.29 -8.59 -0.83
C ILE A 40 7.71 -9.05 -1.19
N LYS A 41 7.82 -10.28 -1.65
CA LYS A 41 9.10 -10.85 -2.13
C LYS A 41 9.31 -10.49 -3.59
N GLU A 42 10.58 -10.35 -4.01
CA GLU A 42 10.88 -10.22 -5.43
C GLU A 42 10.45 -11.49 -6.17
N HIS A 43 10.06 -11.31 -7.43
CA HIS A 43 9.52 -12.36 -8.30
C HIS A 43 8.18 -12.94 -7.86
N SER A 44 7.64 -12.49 -6.72
CA SER A 44 6.25 -12.73 -6.35
C SER A 44 5.40 -11.58 -6.89
N PRO A 45 4.18 -11.83 -7.38
CA PRO A 45 3.31 -10.74 -7.82
C PRO A 45 3.10 -9.74 -6.68
N CYS A 46 3.24 -8.44 -7.00
CA CYS A 46 2.86 -7.38 -6.06
C CYS A 46 1.38 -7.09 -6.25
N ASN A 47 0.54 -7.81 -5.52
CA ASN A 47 -0.92 -7.69 -5.61
C ASN A 47 -1.51 -6.91 -4.44
N LYS A 48 -0.70 -6.12 -3.75
CA LYS A 48 -1.15 -5.33 -2.59
C LYS A 48 -0.68 -3.89 -2.70
N LEU A 49 -1.53 -3.00 -2.19
CA LEU A 49 -1.23 -1.59 -1.97
C LEU A 49 -1.17 -1.39 -0.45
N PHE A 50 -0.12 -0.73 0.01
CA PHE A 50 0.10 -0.46 1.43
C PHE A 50 -0.09 1.01 1.75
N PHE A 51 -0.70 1.29 2.89
CA PHE A 51 -0.80 2.63 3.46
C PHE A 51 -0.19 2.60 4.86
N VAL A 52 0.72 3.52 5.15
CA VAL A 52 1.45 3.54 6.41
C VAL A 52 0.74 4.38 7.45
N ASN A 53 0.27 3.77 8.54
CA ASN A 53 -0.27 4.48 9.70
C ASN A 53 0.86 4.99 10.59
N SER A 54 1.89 4.17 10.78
CA SER A 54 3.08 4.54 11.54
C SER A 54 4.24 3.66 11.11
N GLY A 55 5.45 4.14 11.34
CA GLY A 55 6.66 3.41 11.00
C GLY A 55 7.22 3.78 9.65
N PHE A 56 7.94 2.84 9.04
CA PHE A 56 8.73 3.12 7.85
C PHE A 56 8.89 1.85 7.03
N ILE A 57 8.51 1.91 5.75
CA ILE A 57 8.66 0.80 4.81
C ILE A 57 9.40 1.26 3.56
N ARG A 58 9.97 0.33 2.81
CA ARG A 58 10.67 0.65 1.56
C ARG A 58 10.40 -0.37 0.48
N ALA A 59 10.52 0.07 -0.77
CA ALA A 59 10.60 -0.80 -1.93
C ALA A 59 12.02 -0.71 -2.48
N TYR A 60 12.68 -1.85 -2.68
CA TYR A 60 14.03 -1.87 -3.18
C TYR A 60 14.26 -3.07 -4.09
N TYR A 61 15.31 -3.02 -4.88
CA TYR A 61 15.76 -4.13 -5.71
C TYR A 61 17.27 -4.31 -5.54
N THR A 62 17.75 -5.48 -5.93
CA THR A 62 19.18 -5.77 -5.92
C THR A 62 19.71 -5.65 -7.34
N ASN A 63 20.75 -4.84 -7.55
CA ASN A 63 21.35 -4.68 -8.87
C ASN A 63 22.31 -5.83 -9.21
N ASP A 64 22.88 -5.80 -10.42
CA ASP A 64 23.76 -6.86 -10.89
C ASP A 64 25.02 -7.03 -10.05
N LYS A 65 25.42 -6.00 -9.31
CA LYS A 65 26.59 -6.02 -8.41
C LYS A 65 26.26 -6.51 -7.02
N GLY A 66 24.99 -6.86 -6.76
CA GLY A 66 24.54 -7.31 -5.45
C GLY A 66 24.21 -6.18 -4.47
N ASN A 67 24.18 -4.94 -4.92
CA ASN A 67 23.82 -3.80 -4.07
C ASN A 67 22.31 -3.61 -4.01
N GLU A 68 21.81 -3.30 -2.83
CA GLU A 68 20.41 -2.96 -2.63
C GLU A 68 20.17 -1.50 -3.03
N ILE A 69 19.25 -1.28 -3.95
CA ILE A 69 18.90 0.05 -4.43
C ILE A 69 17.47 0.34 -4.01
N THR A 70 17.29 1.28 -3.10
CA THR A 70 15.95 1.69 -2.67
C THR A 70 15.34 2.63 -3.70
N ARG A 71 14.17 2.24 -4.22
CA ARG A 71 13.41 3.07 -5.15
C ARG A 71 12.55 4.10 -4.41
N MET A 72 11.94 3.69 -3.31
CA MET A 72 10.99 4.53 -2.59
C MET A 72 10.89 4.13 -1.13
N PHE A 73 10.76 5.13 -0.28
CA PHE A 73 10.37 4.96 1.12
C PHE A 73 8.94 5.45 1.30
N ALA A 74 8.25 4.88 2.29
CA ALA A 74 6.95 5.38 2.73
C ALA A 74 6.92 5.43 4.25
N TRP A 75 6.32 6.49 4.76
CA TRP A 75 6.18 6.75 6.18
C TRP A 75 4.73 7.15 6.47
N GLU A 76 4.45 7.62 7.66
CA GLU A 76 3.09 7.96 8.08
C GLU A 76 2.35 8.81 7.04
N GLY A 77 1.18 8.34 6.63
CA GLY A 77 0.33 9.02 5.67
C GLY A 77 0.67 8.78 4.19
N ARG A 78 1.56 7.82 3.90
CA ARG A 78 2.00 7.54 2.53
C ARG A 78 1.56 6.16 2.06
N PHE A 79 1.31 6.06 0.74
CA PHE A 79 1.07 4.79 0.08
C PHE A 79 2.35 4.23 -0.51
N LEU A 80 2.40 2.91 -0.65
CA LEU A 80 3.50 2.22 -1.34
C LEU A 80 2.99 0.96 -2.01
N THR A 81 3.39 0.76 -3.27
CA THR A 81 3.21 -0.49 -4.01
C THR A 81 4.22 -0.51 -5.17
N ASN A 82 4.32 -1.64 -5.87
CA ASN A 82 4.96 -1.67 -7.17
C ASN A 82 3.86 -1.49 -8.22
N ILE A 83 3.75 -0.29 -8.77
CA ILE A 83 2.66 0.09 -9.67
C ILE A 83 2.60 -0.80 -10.92
N ALA A 84 3.75 -1.13 -11.52
CA ALA A 84 3.78 -1.95 -12.72
C ALA A 84 3.21 -3.36 -12.46
N SER A 85 3.58 -3.99 -11.34
CA SER A 85 3.07 -5.30 -10.98
C SER A 85 1.63 -5.24 -10.49
N PHE A 86 1.31 -4.27 -9.64
CA PHE A 86 -0.02 -4.11 -9.05
C PHE A 86 -1.07 -3.74 -10.11
N GLY A 87 -0.77 -2.75 -10.96
CA GLY A 87 -1.73 -2.22 -11.94
C GLY A 87 -1.71 -2.95 -13.27
N ASN A 88 -0.55 -3.36 -13.76
CA ASN A 88 -0.38 -3.90 -15.10
C ASN A 88 0.08 -5.35 -15.14
N PHE A 89 0.11 -6.03 -13.99
CA PHE A 89 0.52 -7.44 -13.88
C PHE A 89 1.94 -7.73 -14.38
N ALA A 90 2.80 -6.70 -14.44
CA ALA A 90 4.20 -6.89 -14.79
C ALA A 90 4.92 -7.72 -13.72
N GLU A 91 6.01 -8.38 -14.10
CA GLU A 91 6.83 -9.13 -13.16
C GLU A 91 7.33 -8.18 -12.07
N ASN A 92 7.21 -8.58 -10.81
CA ASN A 92 7.70 -7.80 -9.69
C ASN A 92 9.17 -8.12 -9.45
N THR A 93 10.03 -7.11 -9.58
CA THR A 93 11.47 -7.23 -9.35
C THR A 93 11.89 -6.60 -8.02
N GLU A 94 10.93 -6.12 -7.24
CA GLU A 94 11.21 -5.42 -5.99
C GLU A 94 10.78 -6.20 -4.77
N ILE A 95 11.46 -5.92 -3.67
CA ILE A 95 11.07 -6.36 -2.34
C ILE A 95 10.45 -5.16 -1.63
N ILE A 96 9.32 -5.37 -0.96
CA ILE A 96 8.75 -4.37 -0.06
C ILE A 96 8.95 -4.89 1.37
N GLU A 97 9.61 -4.09 2.19
CA GLU A 97 10.05 -4.50 3.50
C GLU A 97 9.92 -3.36 4.51
N THR A 98 9.65 -3.70 5.77
CA THR A 98 9.67 -2.70 6.85
C THR A 98 11.10 -2.37 7.20
N VAL A 99 11.38 -1.07 7.37
CA VAL A 99 12.68 -0.59 7.88
C VAL A 99 12.63 -0.50 9.39
N LYS A 100 11.49 -0.07 9.92
CA LYS A 100 11.17 -0.06 11.35
C LYS A 100 9.86 -0.76 11.56
N THR A 101 9.58 -1.19 12.79
CA THR A 101 8.25 -1.68 13.16
C THR A 101 7.20 -0.71 12.63
N ALA A 102 6.23 -1.22 11.92
CA ALA A 102 5.23 -0.40 11.25
C ALA A 102 3.83 -0.94 11.49
N GLU A 103 2.88 -0.03 11.53
CA GLU A 103 1.46 -0.33 11.49
C GLU A 103 0.95 0.12 10.13
N ILE A 104 0.46 -0.82 9.33
CA ILE A 104 0.04 -0.55 7.97
C ILE A 104 -1.38 -1.04 7.72
N LEU A 105 -2.00 -0.47 6.70
CA LEU A 105 -3.24 -0.99 6.12
C LEU A 105 -2.89 -1.52 4.74
N GLN A 106 -3.44 -2.69 4.40
CA GLN A 106 -3.20 -3.28 3.08
C GLN A 106 -4.52 -3.64 2.42
N ILE A 107 -4.55 -3.49 1.11
CA ILE A 107 -5.68 -3.91 0.28
C ILE A 107 -5.13 -4.70 -0.90
N ASN A 108 -5.81 -5.81 -1.25
CA ASN A 108 -5.41 -6.56 -2.42
C ASN A 108 -5.97 -5.91 -3.70
N ARG A 109 -5.44 -6.34 -4.85
CA ARG A 109 -5.81 -5.76 -6.15
C ARG A 109 -7.31 -5.88 -6.43
N GLU A 110 -7.89 -7.04 -6.19
CA GLU A 110 -9.30 -7.28 -6.50
C GLU A 110 -10.20 -6.36 -5.69
N ASP A 111 -9.94 -6.24 -4.41
CA ASP A 111 -10.72 -5.36 -3.53
C ASP A 111 -10.50 -3.89 -3.89
N PHE A 112 -9.29 -3.52 -4.27
CA PHE A 112 -8.98 -2.16 -4.69
C PHE A 112 -9.76 -1.79 -5.96
N VAL A 113 -9.77 -2.67 -6.97
CA VAL A 113 -10.52 -2.46 -8.20
C VAL A 113 -12.01 -2.33 -7.90
N SER A 114 -12.55 -3.19 -7.05
CA SER A 114 -13.96 -3.12 -6.64
C SER A 114 -14.28 -1.80 -5.94
N LEU A 115 -13.39 -1.37 -5.04
CA LEU A 115 -13.58 -0.14 -4.28
C LEU A 115 -13.62 1.09 -5.19
N ILE A 116 -12.65 1.24 -6.09
CA ILE A 116 -12.61 2.42 -6.97
C ILE A 116 -13.68 2.36 -8.06
N SER A 117 -14.11 1.18 -8.48
CA SER A 117 -15.17 1.04 -9.49
C SER A 117 -16.53 1.44 -8.94
N SER A 118 -16.74 1.29 -7.63
CA SER A 118 -18.02 1.63 -7.00
C SER A 118 -18.06 3.07 -6.48
N SER A 119 -16.98 3.84 -6.64
CA SER A 119 -16.89 5.19 -6.09
C SER A 119 -16.27 6.16 -7.08
N SER A 120 -17.02 7.20 -7.47
CA SER A 120 -16.51 8.25 -8.34
C SER A 120 -15.45 9.11 -7.64
N ASN A 121 -15.55 9.28 -6.33
CA ASN A 121 -14.59 10.07 -5.57
C ASN A 121 -13.23 9.38 -5.46
N LEU A 122 -13.23 8.06 -5.31
CA LEU A 122 -12.00 7.30 -5.13
C LEU A 122 -11.27 7.04 -6.45
N LYS A 123 -11.95 7.13 -7.59
CA LYS A 123 -11.32 6.95 -8.91
C LYS A 123 -10.25 8.00 -9.22
N SER A 124 -10.32 9.15 -8.58
CA SER A 124 -9.37 10.25 -8.82
C SER A 124 -8.08 10.15 -7.98
N ILE A 125 -7.96 9.12 -7.18
CA ILE A 125 -6.80 8.91 -6.31
C ILE A 125 -5.64 8.25 -7.05
#